data_9f8ffcc92c8001388bc2883f85029b31
#
_entry.id   9f8ffcc92c8001388bc2883f85029b31
#
_cell.length_a   1.000
_cell.length_b   1.000
_cell.length_c   1.000
_cell.angle_alpha   90.00
_cell.angle_beta   90.00
_cell.angle_gamma   90.00
#
_symmetry.space_group_name_H-M   'P 1'
#
loop_
_entity.id
_entity.type
_entity.pdbx_description
1 polymer ?
#
loop_
_entity_poly.entity_id
_entity_poly.type
_entity_poly.pdbx_seq_one_letter_code
_entity_poly.pdbx_strand_id
1 'polypeptide(L)'
;LWHRRNGVRQIVCEDDRTMTSVKFRTKFGNLPDDRIKFINEDSNGRIWIGTMQGLASVYKGKVEFIDRKLNFSSSFPHGEDMYFLTKSGDVYRCVNGSKKIDCLASLSAIAGNTSVSTHSLIKDKWVIFTSSEGVYEFDFQNFQITPCRELKINNGKVIHDNYGDCWAY
;
A
#
# COMPACT_ATOMS: atom_id res chain seq x y z
N LEU A 1 -3.79 -16.33 -3.69
CA LEU A 1 -4.86 -16.20 -2.68
C LEU A 1 -4.25 -15.69 -1.38
N TRP A 2 -4.79 -14.63 -0.81
CA TRP A 2 -4.37 -14.13 0.49
C TRP A 2 -5.52 -14.20 1.50
N HIS A 3 -5.18 -14.36 2.78
CA HIS A 3 -6.16 -14.43 3.85
C HIS A 3 -5.79 -13.40 4.93
N ARG A 4 -6.76 -12.59 5.37
CA ARG A 4 -6.57 -11.41 6.23
C ARG A 4 -5.77 -11.67 7.53
N ARG A 5 -5.65 -12.93 7.98
CA ARG A 5 -4.93 -13.34 9.21
C ARG A 5 -4.07 -14.59 9.06
N ASN A 6 -3.88 -15.08 7.84
CA ASN A 6 -3.18 -16.37 7.58
C ASN A 6 -2.01 -16.24 6.61
N GLY A 7 -1.51 -15.01 6.39
CA GLY A 7 -0.41 -14.75 5.48
C GLY A 7 -0.82 -14.86 4.00
N VAL A 8 0.14 -15.15 3.15
CA VAL A 8 0.00 -15.20 1.68
C VAL A 8 0.28 -16.60 1.18
N ARG A 9 -0.43 -17.01 0.13
CA ARG A 9 -0.14 -18.22 -0.63
C ARG A 9 0.05 -17.84 -2.10
N GLN A 10 1.22 -18.12 -2.63
CA GLN A 10 1.46 -18.12 -4.07
C GLN A 10 0.98 -19.47 -4.64
N ILE A 11 0.22 -19.43 -5.71
CA ILE A 11 -0.19 -20.60 -6.47
C ILE A 11 0.48 -20.49 -7.83
N VAL A 12 1.19 -21.52 -8.23
CA VAL A 12 1.83 -21.63 -9.54
C VAL A 12 1.09 -22.74 -10.31
N CYS A 13 0.57 -22.39 -11.46
CA CYS A 13 0.00 -23.36 -12.40
C CYS A 13 1.11 -23.74 -13.37
N GLU A 14 1.57 -24.97 -13.34
CA GLU A 14 2.64 -25.48 -14.21
C GLU A 14 2.05 -25.98 -15.54
N ASP A 15 0.85 -26.55 -15.49
CA ASP A 15 0.05 -26.96 -16.62
C ASP A 15 -1.45 -27.01 -16.22
N ASP A 16 -2.34 -27.44 -17.12
CA ASP A 16 -3.78 -27.50 -16.87
C ASP A 16 -4.18 -28.45 -15.72
N ARG A 17 -3.27 -29.24 -15.17
CA ARG A 17 -3.54 -30.27 -14.16
C ARG A 17 -2.68 -30.17 -12.91
N THR A 18 -1.54 -29.46 -12.99
CA THR A 18 -0.57 -29.40 -11.89
C THR A 18 -0.50 -28.02 -11.29
N MET A 19 -0.89 -27.90 -10.00
CA MET A 19 -0.76 -26.70 -9.22
C MET A 19 0.17 -26.91 -8.02
N THR A 20 1.20 -26.10 -7.91
CA THR A 20 2.05 -26.02 -6.73
C THR A 20 1.74 -24.77 -5.90
N SER A 21 2.01 -24.79 -4.59
CA SER A 21 1.79 -23.61 -3.77
C SER A 21 2.88 -23.41 -2.71
N VAL A 22 3.29 -22.15 -2.57
CA VAL A 22 4.21 -21.71 -1.52
C VAL A 22 3.48 -20.82 -0.54
N LYS A 23 3.66 -21.05 0.77
CA LYS A 23 3.05 -20.25 1.84
C LYS A 23 4.07 -19.29 2.43
N PHE A 24 3.65 -18.04 2.61
CA PHE A 24 4.41 -17.00 3.30
C PHE A 24 3.70 -16.65 4.61
N ARG A 25 4.38 -16.84 5.73
CA ARG A 25 3.85 -16.58 7.09
C ARG A 25 4.98 -16.25 8.05
N THR A 26 4.64 -15.55 9.14
CA THR A 26 5.59 -15.24 10.22
C THR A 26 6.24 -16.49 10.80
N LYS A 27 5.49 -17.57 11.00
CA LYS A 27 6.01 -18.85 11.50
C LYS A 27 7.06 -19.52 10.62
N PHE A 28 7.17 -19.15 9.36
CA PHE A 28 8.21 -19.61 8.43
C PHE A 28 9.35 -18.61 8.30
N GLY A 29 9.30 -17.50 9.04
CA GLY A 29 10.31 -16.45 9.02
C GLY A 29 10.34 -15.63 7.73
N ASN A 30 9.27 -15.68 6.93
CA ASN A 30 9.22 -15.02 5.62
C ASN A 30 8.15 -13.92 5.49
N LEU A 31 7.48 -13.53 6.59
CA LEU A 31 6.64 -12.32 6.64
C LEU A 31 6.84 -11.59 7.97
N PRO A 32 6.75 -10.25 7.99
CA PRO A 32 6.79 -9.47 9.23
C PRO A 32 5.56 -9.71 10.11
N ASP A 33 4.38 -9.86 9.50
CA ASP A 33 3.09 -10.11 10.17
C ASP A 33 2.17 -10.89 9.24
N ASP A 34 1.32 -11.76 9.80
CA ASP A 34 0.36 -12.55 9.02
C ASP A 34 -0.90 -11.76 8.60
N ARG A 35 -1.07 -10.53 9.11
CA ARG A 35 -2.20 -9.65 8.79
C ARG A 35 -1.88 -8.81 7.56
N ILE A 36 -2.26 -9.33 6.42
CA ILE A 36 -1.97 -8.72 5.12
C ILE A 36 -2.89 -7.53 4.87
N LYS A 37 -2.33 -6.44 4.38
CA LYS A 37 -3.02 -5.22 3.98
C LYS A 37 -3.18 -5.11 2.49
N PHE A 38 -2.09 -5.39 1.75
CA PHE A 38 -2.09 -5.39 0.29
C PHE A 38 -1.06 -6.37 -0.25
N ILE A 39 -1.23 -6.71 -1.51
CA ILE A 39 -0.25 -7.40 -2.35
C ILE A 39 -0.28 -6.70 -3.70
N ASN A 40 0.86 -6.22 -4.16
CA ASN A 40 1.02 -5.59 -5.47
C ASN A 40 2.31 -6.06 -6.15
N GLU A 41 2.32 -5.96 -7.46
CA GLU A 41 3.48 -6.26 -8.30
C GLU A 41 4.04 -4.97 -8.87
N ASP A 42 5.36 -4.84 -8.92
CA ASP A 42 6.03 -3.75 -9.61
C ASP A 42 6.36 -4.11 -11.06
N SER A 43 6.88 -3.13 -11.81
CA SER A 43 7.24 -3.29 -13.23
C SER A 43 8.31 -4.35 -13.52
N ASN A 44 9.04 -4.80 -12.49
CA ASN A 44 10.08 -5.84 -12.60
C ASN A 44 9.60 -7.23 -12.19
N GLY A 45 8.32 -7.40 -11.86
CA GLY A 45 7.76 -8.67 -11.39
C GLY A 45 8.10 -8.98 -9.92
N ARG A 46 8.52 -7.98 -9.13
CA ARG A 46 8.66 -8.11 -7.68
C ARG A 46 7.31 -7.95 -7.02
N ILE A 47 6.95 -8.88 -6.17
CA ILE A 47 5.71 -8.84 -5.40
C ILE A 47 5.98 -8.13 -4.06
N TRP A 48 5.22 -7.10 -3.77
CA TRP A 48 5.24 -6.34 -2.53
C TRP A 48 4.10 -6.77 -1.62
N ILE A 49 4.40 -7.06 -0.36
CA ILE A 49 3.45 -7.57 0.63
C ILE A 49 3.47 -6.62 1.83
N GLY A 50 2.45 -5.77 1.90
CA GLY A 50 2.23 -4.89 3.06
C GLY A 50 1.47 -5.60 4.16
N THR A 51 1.95 -5.45 5.39
CA THR A 51 1.37 -6.05 6.59
C THR A 51 1.06 -5.00 7.65
N MET A 52 0.45 -5.41 8.75
CA MET A 52 0.23 -4.49 9.88
C MET A 52 1.52 -4.12 10.62
N GLN A 53 2.60 -4.89 10.46
CA GLN A 53 3.87 -4.66 11.14
C GLN A 53 5.05 -4.83 10.18
N GLY A 54 5.01 -4.14 9.05
CA GLY A 54 6.12 -4.09 8.12
C GLY A 54 5.77 -4.40 6.67
N LEU A 55 6.80 -4.37 5.86
CA LEU A 55 6.80 -4.57 4.42
C LEU A 55 7.80 -5.65 4.04
N ALA A 56 7.36 -6.61 3.25
CA ALA A 56 8.21 -7.60 2.62
C ALA A 56 8.08 -7.54 1.11
N SER A 57 9.10 -8.02 0.41
CA SER A 57 9.02 -8.27 -1.02
C SER A 57 9.44 -9.69 -1.37
N VAL A 58 8.90 -10.20 -2.47
CA VAL A 58 9.26 -11.49 -3.04
C VAL A 58 9.71 -11.29 -4.48
N TYR A 59 10.93 -11.70 -4.78
CA TYR A 59 11.45 -11.63 -6.13
C TYR A 59 12.22 -12.90 -6.47
N LYS A 60 11.85 -13.57 -7.57
CA LYS A 60 12.44 -14.86 -7.99
C LYS A 60 12.51 -15.88 -6.85
N GLY A 61 11.42 -16.00 -6.08
CA GLY A 61 11.30 -16.91 -4.94
C GLY A 61 12.05 -16.51 -3.67
N LYS A 62 12.81 -15.41 -3.69
CA LYS A 62 13.51 -14.88 -2.52
C LYS A 62 12.66 -13.84 -1.80
N VAL A 63 12.55 -13.99 -0.49
CA VAL A 63 11.86 -13.02 0.39
C VAL A 63 12.88 -12.06 0.98
N GLU A 64 12.53 -10.77 0.96
CA GLU A 64 13.31 -9.71 1.58
C GLU A 64 12.41 -8.89 2.49
N PHE A 65 12.89 -8.62 3.71
CA PHE A 65 12.23 -7.71 4.62
C PHE A 65 12.71 -6.29 4.34
N ILE A 66 11.78 -5.43 3.98
CA ILE A 66 12.07 -4.02 3.65
C ILE A 66 11.91 -3.15 4.90
N ASP A 67 10.86 -3.40 5.66
CA ASP A 67 10.58 -2.76 6.95
C ASP A 67 9.92 -3.76 7.90
N ARG A 68 10.11 -3.58 9.23
CA ARG A 68 9.57 -4.47 10.27
C ARG A 68 8.74 -3.76 11.33
N LYS A 69 8.38 -2.51 11.12
CA LYS A 69 7.73 -1.67 12.13
C LYS A 69 6.50 -0.93 11.62
N LEU A 70 6.59 -0.38 10.41
CA LEU A 70 5.56 0.49 9.87
C LEU A 70 4.27 -0.29 9.54
N ASN A 71 3.15 0.33 9.83
CA ASN A 71 1.84 -0.20 9.48
C ASN A 71 1.42 0.36 8.13
N PHE A 72 1.60 -0.42 7.08
CA PHE A 72 1.27 -0.02 5.72
C PHE A 72 -0.22 -0.24 5.43
N SER A 73 -0.86 0.73 4.80
CA SER A 73 -2.27 0.67 4.40
C SER A 73 -2.45 0.27 2.95
N SER A 74 -1.56 0.76 2.07
CA SER A 74 -1.67 0.56 0.62
C SER A 74 -0.34 0.71 -0.08
N SER A 75 -0.31 0.28 -1.33
CA SER A 75 0.78 0.56 -2.26
C SER A 75 0.25 0.85 -3.65
N PHE A 76 1.04 1.55 -4.44
CA PHE A 76 0.70 1.91 -5.81
C PHE A 76 1.96 1.98 -6.69
N PRO A 77 2.01 1.25 -7.82
CA PRO A 77 3.05 1.44 -8.83
C PRO A 77 2.77 2.72 -9.62
N HIS A 78 3.75 3.61 -9.71
CA HIS A 78 3.67 4.82 -10.53
C HIS A 78 4.98 5.01 -11.31
N GLY A 79 4.89 4.98 -12.64
CA GLY A 79 6.06 4.84 -13.48
C GLY A 79 6.81 3.53 -13.21
N GLU A 80 8.11 3.63 -12.95
CA GLU A 80 8.94 2.50 -12.58
C GLU A 80 9.06 2.29 -11.07
N ASP A 81 8.58 3.25 -10.27
CA ASP A 81 8.72 3.28 -8.83
C ASP A 81 7.50 2.68 -8.13
N MET A 82 7.72 2.24 -6.90
CA MET A 82 6.66 1.74 -6.02
C MET A 82 6.45 2.69 -4.85
N TYR A 83 5.21 3.12 -4.66
CA TYR A 83 4.83 4.00 -3.56
C TYR A 83 4.03 3.25 -2.51
N PHE A 84 4.17 3.65 -1.25
CA PHE A 84 3.53 3.02 -0.10
C PHE A 84 2.93 4.07 0.81
N LEU A 85 1.69 3.85 1.23
CA LEU A 85 0.98 4.67 2.20
C LEU A 85 0.91 3.93 3.53
N THR A 86 1.33 4.57 4.62
CA THR A 86 1.19 4.02 5.97
C THR A 86 -0.19 4.34 6.57
N LYS A 87 -0.50 3.70 7.68
CA LYS A 87 -1.72 4.00 8.45
C LYS A 87 -1.70 5.41 9.07
N SER A 88 -0.51 5.97 9.34
CA SER A 88 -0.30 7.36 9.79
C SER A 88 -0.40 8.38 8.66
N GLY A 89 -0.45 7.94 7.40
CA GLY A 89 -0.51 8.83 6.22
C GLY A 89 0.86 9.27 5.71
N ASP A 90 1.94 8.63 6.15
CA ASP A 90 3.26 8.88 5.58
C ASP A 90 3.39 8.17 4.25
N VAL A 91 3.96 8.84 3.27
CA VAL A 91 4.19 8.30 1.92
C VAL A 91 5.65 7.97 1.73
N TYR A 92 5.90 6.72 1.39
CA TYR A 92 7.23 6.20 1.08
C TYR A 92 7.34 5.87 -0.41
N ARG A 93 8.56 5.95 -0.94
CA ARG A 93 8.90 5.52 -2.30
C ARG A 93 10.03 4.49 -2.26
N CYS A 94 9.91 3.46 -3.08
CA CYS A 94 10.99 2.60 -3.49
C CYS A 94 11.31 2.87 -4.95
N VAL A 95 12.49 3.41 -5.21
CA VAL A 95 12.97 3.63 -6.58
C VAL A 95 13.21 2.26 -7.23
N ASN A 96 12.93 2.17 -8.53
CA ASN A 96 13.08 0.95 -9.30
C ASN A 96 14.42 0.23 -9.05
N GLY A 97 14.35 -1.07 -8.78
CA GLY A 97 15.51 -1.91 -8.47
C GLY A 97 16.12 -1.72 -7.08
N SER A 98 15.68 -0.73 -6.30
CA SER A 98 16.10 -0.52 -4.92
C SER A 98 15.43 -1.52 -3.97
N LYS A 99 16.06 -1.69 -2.80
CA LYS A 99 15.49 -2.42 -1.64
C LYS A 99 15.24 -1.50 -0.46
N LYS A 100 15.44 -0.21 -0.66
CA LYS A 100 15.28 0.82 0.36
C LYS A 100 14.07 1.65 0.03
N ILE A 101 13.29 1.98 1.06
CA ILE A 101 12.19 2.92 0.97
C ILE A 101 12.60 4.24 1.62
N ASP A 102 12.27 5.34 0.96
CA ASP A 102 12.52 6.68 1.47
C ASP A 102 11.18 7.37 1.75
N CYS A 103 11.08 8.03 2.91
CA CYS A 103 9.89 8.82 3.25
C CYS A 103 9.91 10.12 2.45
N LEU A 104 8.89 10.35 1.64
CA LEU A 104 8.75 11.54 0.80
C LEU A 104 7.93 12.63 1.48
N ALA A 105 6.87 12.24 2.16
CA ALA A 105 5.94 13.16 2.79
C ALA A 105 5.30 12.52 4.03
N SER A 106 4.98 13.34 5.02
CA SER A 106 4.31 12.92 6.24
C SER A 106 3.03 13.73 6.47
N LEU A 107 1.91 13.02 6.57
CA LEU A 107 0.62 13.63 6.88
C LEU A 107 0.60 14.20 8.30
N SER A 108 1.30 13.57 9.23
CA SER A 108 1.35 14.03 10.63
C SER A 108 1.98 15.42 10.78
N ALA A 109 2.86 15.82 9.86
CA ALA A 109 3.44 17.16 9.82
C ALA A 109 2.41 18.27 9.49
N ILE A 110 1.29 17.90 8.86
CA ILE A 110 0.25 18.83 8.37
C ILE A 110 -1.03 18.71 9.21
N ALA A 111 -1.44 17.47 9.50
CA ALA A 111 -2.73 17.14 10.12
C ALA A 111 -2.61 16.73 11.60
N GLY A 112 -1.38 16.74 12.16
CA GLY A 112 -1.16 16.29 13.53
C GLY A 112 -1.38 14.77 13.69
N ASN A 113 -1.78 14.36 14.90
CA ASN A 113 -1.99 12.95 15.21
C ASN A 113 -3.33 12.44 14.65
N THR A 114 -3.31 11.96 13.43
CA THR A 114 -4.46 11.38 12.73
C THR A 114 -4.10 10.04 12.10
N SER A 115 -5.10 9.33 11.59
CA SER A 115 -4.86 8.08 10.86
C SER A 115 -5.67 8.04 9.57
N VAL A 116 -5.14 7.36 8.56
CA VAL A 116 -5.84 7.11 7.31
C VAL A 116 -7.05 6.21 7.57
N SER A 117 -8.25 6.70 7.27
CA SER A 117 -9.49 5.92 7.30
C SER A 117 -9.67 5.14 6.00
N THR A 118 -9.57 5.85 4.88
CA THR A 118 -9.60 5.30 3.53
C THR A 118 -8.73 6.15 2.60
N HIS A 119 -8.47 5.67 1.42
CA HIS A 119 -7.73 6.39 0.38
C HIS A 119 -8.20 5.95 -1.00
N SER A 120 -7.88 6.77 -1.99
CA SER A 120 -8.21 6.49 -3.37
C SER A 120 -7.19 7.13 -4.31
N LEU A 121 -6.99 6.55 -5.49
CA LEU A 121 -6.16 7.14 -6.53
C LEU A 121 -7.06 7.84 -7.53
N ILE A 122 -6.82 9.13 -7.75
CA ILE A 122 -7.58 9.96 -8.68
C ILE A 122 -6.60 10.75 -9.54
N LYS A 123 -6.60 10.53 -10.86
CA LYS A 123 -5.78 11.31 -11.82
C LYS A 123 -4.35 11.55 -11.31
N ASP A 124 -3.62 10.49 -11.05
CA ASP A 124 -2.23 10.55 -10.57
C ASP A 124 -2.02 11.26 -9.21
N LYS A 125 -3.03 11.29 -8.37
CA LYS A 125 -2.95 11.75 -6.99
C LYS A 125 -3.54 10.73 -6.02
N TRP A 126 -2.94 10.57 -4.86
CA TRP A 126 -3.60 9.89 -3.76
C TRP A 126 -4.49 10.87 -3.01
N VAL A 127 -5.77 10.59 -2.97
CA VAL A 127 -6.71 11.27 -2.07
C VAL A 127 -6.80 10.45 -0.79
N ILE A 128 -6.44 11.06 0.32
CA ILE A 128 -6.29 10.43 1.63
C ILE A 128 -7.36 11.00 2.55
N PHE A 129 -8.22 10.13 3.06
CA PHE A 129 -9.25 10.48 4.04
C PHE A 129 -8.79 10.06 5.43
N THR A 130 -8.91 10.96 6.39
CA THR A 130 -8.44 10.74 7.75
C THR A 130 -9.58 10.46 8.73
N SER A 131 -9.22 9.88 9.87
CA SER A 131 -10.17 9.66 10.97
C SER A 131 -10.65 10.95 11.63
N SER A 132 -9.96 12.07 11.42
CA SER A 132 -10.33 13.41 11.86
C SER A 132 -11.13 14.20 10.81
N GLU A 133 -11.76 13.51 9.86
CA GLU A 133 -12.60 14.08 8.80
C GLU A 133 -11.85 14.99 7.81
N GLY A 134 -10.53 14.98 7.83
CA GLY A 134 -9.70 15.69 6.86
C GLY A 134 -9.56 14.91 5.55
N VAL A 135 -9.51 15.65 4.46
CA VAL A 135 -9.19 15.14 3.13
C VAL A 135 -7.92 15.79 2.63
N TYR A 136 -6.98 14.97 2.16
CA TYR A 136 -5.68 15.41 1.71
C TYR A 136 -5.34 14.77 0.37
N GLU A 137 -4.58 15.48 -0.45
CA GLU A 137 -4.04 14.96 -1.71
C GLU A 137 -2.53 14.83 -1.61
N PHE A 138 -1.99 13.68 -2.01
CA PHE A 138 -0.58 13.50 -2.29
C PHE A 138 -0.36 13.53 -3.81
N ASP A 139 0.47 14.45 -4.25
CA ASP A 139 0.82 14.64 -5.65
C ASP A 139 2.12 13.92 -5.98
N PHE A 140 2.09 12.97 -6.94
CA PHE A 140 3.26 12.20 -7.36
C PHE A 140 4.28 13.00 -8.17
N GLN A 141 3.96 14.21 -8.64
CA GLN A 141 4.88 15.03 -9.41
C GLN A 141 5.80 15.86 -8.51
N ASN A 142 5.25 16.43 -7.44
CA ASN A 142 6.01 17.31 -6.52
C ASN A 142 6.23 16.68 -5.14
N PHE A 143 5.67 15.50 -4.87
CA PHE A 143 5.79 14.75 -3.62
C PHE A 143 5.25 15.50 -2.39
N GLN A 144 4.22 16.31 -2.56
CA GLN A 144 3.64 17.09 -1.48
C GLN A 144 2.26 16.56 -1.09
N ILE A 145 1.96 16.64 0.21
CA ILE A 145 0.61 16.44 0.74
C ILE A 145 0.00 17.83 0.96
N THR A 146 -1.19 18.06 0.41
CA THR A 146 -1.94 19.30 0.57
C THR A 146 -3.35 19.02 1.05
N PRO A 147 -3.94 19.87 1.92
CA PRO A 147 -5.33 19.71 2.34
C PRO A 147 -6.28 20.02 1.17
N CYS A 148 -7.24 19.14 0.94
CA CYS A 148 -8.31 19.35 0.00
C CYS A 148 -9.46 20.10 0.72
N ARG A 149 -9.56 21.41 0.54
CA ARG A 149 -10.50 22.26 1.29
C ARG A 149 -11.96 22.15 0.83
N GLU A 150 -12.18 21.60 -0.35
CA GLU A 150 -13.50 21.55 -1.00
C GLU A 150 -14.30 20.29 -0.66
N LEU A 151 -13.62 19.26 -0.15
CA LEU A 151 -14.24 17.98 0.19
C LEU A 151 -14.29 17.78 1.71
N LYS A 152 -15.48 17.78 2.27
CA LYS A 152 -15.75 17.31 3.63
C LYS A 152 -16.56 16.04 3.53
N ILE A 153 -15.99 14.91 3.90
CA ILE A 153 -16.67 13.62 3.91
C ILE A 153 -16.60 13.05 5.32
N ASN A 154 -17.74 12.95 5.96
CA ASN A 154 -17.86 12.40 7.30
C ASN A 154 -17.90 10.88 7.20
N ASN A 155 -16.84 10.21 7.70
CA ASN A 155 -16.77 8.75 7.94
C ASN A 155 -17.19 7.81 6.79
N GLY A 156 -17.16 8.27 5.54
CA GLY A 156 -17.58 7.51 4.38
C GLY A 156 -16.49 6.57 3.84
N LYS A 157 -16.92 5.58 3.09
CA LYS A 157 -16.05 4.88 2.15
C LYS A 157 -16.08 5.60 0.82
N VAL A 158 -14.96 5.60 0.13
CA VAL A 158 -14.83 6.17 -1.21
C VAL A 158 -14.56 5.06 -2.20
N ILE A 159 -15.31 5.06 -3.27
CA ILE A 159 -15.09 4.18 -4.42
C ILE A 159 -14.93 5.03 -5.68
N HIS A 160 -14.18 4.52 -6.63
CA HIS A 160 -14.06 5.10 -7.96
C HIS A 160 -14.81 4.27 -8.96
N ASP A 161 -15.43 4.94 -9.89
CA ASP A 161 -15.91 4.32 -11.11
C ASP A 161 -14.83 4.35 -12.23
N ASN A 162 -15.15 3.69 -13.34
CA ASN A 162 -14.26 3.61 -14.49
C ASN A 162 -14.13 4.94 -15.27
N TYR A 163 -14.90 5.95 -14.90
CA TYR A 163 -14.89 7.28 -15.52
C TYR A 163 -14.04 8.27 -14.73
N GLY A 164 -13.55 7.88 -13.56
CA GLY A 164 -12.71 8.70 -12.69
C GLY A 164 -13.49 9.56 -11.72
N ASP A 165 -14.78 9.31 -11.53
CA ASP A 165 -15.61 9.96 -10.54
C ASP A 165 -15.46 9.28 -9.18
N CYS A 166 -15.52 10.08 -8.12
CA CYS A 166 -15.48 9.62 -6.73
C CYS A 166 -16.89 9.57 -6.14
N TRP A 167 -17.24 8.43 -5.58
CA TRP A 167 -18.49 8.23 -4.84
C TRP A 167 -18.19 7.98 -3.37
N ALA A 168 -18.76 8.80 -2.49
CA ALA A 168 -18.64 8.63 -1.05
C ALA A 168 -20.00 8.20 -0.45
N TYR A 169 -19.98 7.24 0.50
CA TYR A 169 -21.17 6.75 1.19
C TYR A 169 -20.88 6.38 2.63
#